data_b88fb5b45b9794c97c2794fa65d9c108
#
_entry.id   b88fb5b45b9794c97c2794fa65d9c108
#
_cell.length_a   1.000
_cell.length_b   1.000
_cell.length_c   1.000
_cell.angle_alpha   90.00
_cell.angle_beta   90.00
_cell.angle_gamma   90.00
#
_symmetry.space_group_name_H-M   'P 1'
#
loop_
_entity.id
_entity.type
_entity.pdbx_description
1 polymer ?
#
loop_
_entity_poly.entity_id
_entity_poly.type
_entity_poly.pdbx_seq_one_letter_code
_entity_poly.pdbx_strand_id
1 'polypeptide(L)'
;MSGRKGEFVMTRLSTFDKELLNLLQGDIPICSHPFAELASRLNTDEDTVLARLRELKAAGFLRRIGTFFDSNQLGYRGTLVALKVKPTEINAVAEAVNRYPGATHNYEREGLYNLWFTLLTPNADYEKNILAEVQSLNGVEDMLKLKANKKYKINVQFKLQ
;
A
#
# COMPACT_ATOMS: atom_id res chain seq x y z
N MET A 1 10.84 26.25 -5.87
CA MET A 1 10.71 25.67 -7.23
C MET A 1 9.38 24.94 -7.28
N SER A 2 8.45 25.44 -8.08
CA SER A 2 7.06 25.00 -8.15
C SER A 2 6.95 23.59 -8.71
N GLY A 3 6.53 22.64 -7.86
CA GLY A 3 6.15 21.31 -8.28
C GLY A 3 4.89 21.38 -9.16
N ARG A 4 5.01 21.06 -10.43
CA ARG A 4 3.87 20.93 -11.35
C ARG A 4 2.88 19.97 -10.76
N LYS A 5 1.71 20.46 -10.34
CA LYS A 5 0.50 19.65 -10.22
C LYS A 5 0.22 19.11 -11.62
N GLY A 6 0.57 17.83 -11.87
CA GLY A 6 0.16 17.15 -13.08
C GLY A 6 -1.36 17.18 -13.12
N GLU A 7 -1.92 17.80 -14.15
CA GLU A 7 -3.33 17.61 -14.50
C GLU A 7 -3.57 16.10 -14.62
N PHE A 8 -4.37 15.60 -13.72
CA PHE A 8 -4.82 14.20 -13.73
C PHE A 8 -5.81 14.12 -14.90
N VAL A 9 -5.30 13.88 -16.10
CA VAL A 9 -6.14 13.49 -17.22
C VAL A 9 -6.78 12.17 -16.80
N MET A 10 -8.05 12.22 -16.40
CA MET A 10 -8.85 11.01 -16.14
C MET A 10 -8.96 10.24 -17.47
N THR A 11 -7.98 9.39 -17.73
CA THR A 11 -8.06 8.42 -18.81
C THR A 11 -9.24 7.51 -18.48
N ARG A 12 -10.32 7.64 -19.23
CA ARG A 12 -11.51 6.79 -19.04
C ARG A 12 -11.10 5.36 -19.34
N LEU A 13 -11.27 4.47 -18.37
CA LEU A 13 -11.09 3.04 -18.58
C LEU A 13 -12.09 2.55 -19.63
N SER A 14 -11.59 1.83 -20.63
CA SER A 14 -12.42 1.14 -21.60
C SER A 14 -13.16 -0.04 -20.94
N THR A 15 -14.14 -0.62 -21.63
CA THR A 15 -14.80 -1.85 -21.16
C THR A 15 -13.78 -2.97 -20.96
N PHE A 16 -12.86 -3.13 -21.92
CA PHE A 16 -11.76 -4.10 -21.82
C PHE A 16 -10.89 -3.87 -20.56
N ASP A 17 -10.56 -2.61 -20.24
CA ASP A 17 -9.77 -2.30 -19.04
C ASP A 17 -10.48 -2.70 -17.77
N LYS A 18 -11.77 -2.42 -17.70
CA LYS A 18 -12.58 -2.75 -16.53
C LYS A 18 -12.69 -4.27 -16.35
N GLU A 19 -12.89 -5.02 -17.42
CA GLU A 19 -12.93 -6.48 -17.41
C GLU A 19 -11.58 -7.05 -17.00
N LEU A 20 -10.48 -6.58 -17.58
CA LEU A 20 -9.13 -6.99 -17.24
C LEU A 20 -8.80 -6.69 -15.77
N LEU A 21 -9.08 -5.49 -15.30
CA LEU A 21 -8.84 -5.11 -13.89
C LEU A 21 -9.74 -5.89 -12.92
N ASN A 22 -11.00 -6.17 -13.29
CA ASN A 22 -11.89 -7.02 -12.48
C ASN A 22 -11.36 -8.46 -12.36
N LEU A 23 -10.84 -9.04 -13.44
CA LEU A 23 -10.21 -10.36 -13.40
C LEU A 23 -8.95 -10.36 -12.51
N LEU A 24 -8.11 -9.32 -12.61
CA LEU A 24 -6.88 -9.19 -11.82
C LEU A 24 -7.12 -8.99 -10.32
N GLN A 25 -8.27 -8.44 -9.93
CA GLN A 25 -8.66 -8.32 -8.52
C GLN A 25 -9.11 -9.64 -7.90
N GLY A 26 -9.48 -10.60 -8.72
CA GLY A 26 -9.76 -11.96 -8.30
C GLY A 26 -8.47 -12.77 -8.17
N ASP A 27 -8.50 -13.97 -8.71
CA ASP A 27 -7.34 -14.86 -8.68
C ASP A 27 -6.60 -14.84 -10.02
N ILE A 28 -5.34 -14.47 -9.98
CA ILE A 28 -4.45 -14.68 -11.12
C ILE A 28 -4.18 -16.19 -11.23
N PRO A 29 -4.40 -16.82 -12.40
CA PRO A 29 -4.17 -18.23 -12.56
C PRO A 29 -2.73 -18.63 -12.19
N ILE A 30 -2.58 -19.66 -11.35
CA ILE A 30 -1.27 -20.23 -11.01
C ILE A 30 -0.94 -21.30 -12.05
N CYS A 31 -0.42 -20.89 -13.19
CA CYS A 31 -0.04 -21.75 -14.31
C CYS A 31 1.19 -21.20 -15.02
N SER A 32 1.72 -21.93 -16.00
CA SER A 32 2.93 -21.53 -16.76
C SER A 32 2.74 -20.25 -17.56
N HIS A 33 1.53 -19.98 -18.03
CA HIS A 33 1.18 -18.83 -18.86
C HIS A 33 -0.06 -18.09 -18.34
N PRO A 34 0.05 -17.40 -17.17
CA PRO A 34 -1.10 -16.79 -16.52
C PRO A 34 -1.77 -15.68 -17.32
N PHE A 35 -1.00 -14.95 -18.10
CA PHE A 35 -1.53 -13.87 -18.94
C PHE A 35 -2.20 -14.38 -20.22
N ALA A 36 -1.75 -15.52 -20.77
CA ALA A 36 -2.43 -16.19 -21.86
C ALA A 36 -3.82 -16.71 -21.40
N GLU A 37 -3.92 -17.24 -20.17
CA GLU A 37 -5.20 -17.65 -19.60
C GLU A 37 -6.16 -16.46 -19.40
N LEU A 38 -5.65 -15.31 -18.95
CA LEU A 38 -6.44 -14.08 -18.86
C LEU A 38 -6.88 -13.58 -20.24
N ALA A 39 -5.98 -13.66 -21.22
CA ALA A 39 -6.28 -13.30 -22.61
C ALA A 39 -7.40 -14.14 -23.20
N SER A 40 -7.37 -15.45 -22.97
CA SER A 40 -8.43 -16.38 -23.38
C SER A 40 -9.80 -15.98 -22.79
N ARG A 41 -9.86 -15.61 -21.52
CA ARG A 41 -11.10 -15.16 -20.85
C ARG A 41 -11.62 -13.84 -21.41
N LEU A 42 -10.74 -13.02 -21.97
CA LEU A 42 -11.05 -11.72 -22.58
C LEU A 42 -11.20 -11.78 -24.10
N ASN A 43 -11.16 -12.98 -24.69
CA ASN A 43 -11.21 -13.19 -26.14
C ASN A 43 -10.17 -12.36 -26.91
N THR A 44 -8.92 -12.35 -26.42
CA THR A 44 -7.78 -11.65 -27.02
C THR A 44 -6.50 -12.49 -26.94
N ASP A 45 -5.37 -11.94 -27.34
CA ASP A 45 -4.05 -12.54 -27.24
C ASP A 45 -3.26 -12.04 -26.03
N GLU A 46 -2.22 -12.78 -25.63
CA GLU A 46 -1.39 -12.50 -24.47
C GLU A 46 -0.63 -11.17 -24.62
N ASP A 47 -0.14 -10.86 -25.83
CA ASP A 47 0.63 -9.64 -26.08
C ASP A 47 -0.24 -8.39 -25.88
N THR A 48 -1.50 -8.43 -26.32
CA THR A 48 -2.49 -7.38 -26.09
C THR A 48 -2.72 -7.15 -24.59
N VAL A 49 -2.91 -8.22 -23.81
CA VAL A 49 -3.05 -8.12 -22.34
C VAL A 49 -1.81 -7.52 -21.71
N LEU A 50 -0.63 -8.00 -22.05
CA LEU A 50 0.64 -7.50 -21.49
C LEU A 50 0.91 -6.04 -21.84
N ALA A 51 0.65 -5.64 -23.10
CA ALA A 51 0.76 -4.25 -23.51
C ALA A 51 -0.17 -3.36 -22.69
N ARG A 52 -1.44 -3.76 -22.58
CA ARG A 52 -2.43 -2.96 -21.82
C ARG A 52 -2.11 -2.86 -20.32
N LEU A 53 -1.61 -3.94 -19.71
CA LEU A 53 -1.15 -3.90 -18.32
C LEU A 53 -0.01 -2.93 -18.10
N ARG A 54 0.95 -2.83 -19.04
CA ARG A 54 2.04 -1.85 -18.98
C ARG A 54 1.49 -0.42 -19.03
N GLU A 55 0.53 -0.15 -19.92
CA GLU A 55 -0.11 1.16 -20.04
C GLU A 55 -0.90 1.53 -18.77
N LEU A 56 -1.71 0.61 -18.24
CA LEU A 56 -2.47 0.81 -16.99
C LEU A 56 -1.55 1.05 -15.79
N LYS A 57 -0.39 0.39 -15.78
CA LYS A 57 0.64 0.62 -14.76
C LYS A 57 1.28 1.99 -14.92
N ALA A 58 1.63 2.39 -16.12
CA ALA A 58 2.20 3.72 -16.40
C ALA A 58 1.22 4.84 -16.07
N ALA A 59 -0.07 4.63 -16.33
CA ALA A 59 -1.15 5.55 -16.00
C ALA A 59 -1.53 5.57 -14.50
N GLY A 60 -0.93 4.71 -13.65
CA GLY A 60 -1.16 4.66 -12.22
C GLY A 60 -2.42 3.90 -11.75
N PHE A 61 -3.19 3.29 -12.66
CA PHE A 61 -4.33 2.45 -12.30
C PHE A 61 -3.89 1.14 -11.64
N LEU A 62 -2.75 0.59 -12.06
CA LEU A 62 -2.18 -0.63 -11.55
C LEU A 62 -0.87 -0.31 -10.81
N ARG A 63 -0.82 -0.55 -9.52
CA ARG A 63 0.39 -0.30 -8.71
C ARG A 63 1.43 -1.42 -8.88
N ARG A 64 1.00 -2.66 -8.71
CA ARG A 64 1.82 -3.86 -8.91
C ARG A 64 0.92 -5.09 -9.08
N ILE A 65 1.44 -6.09 -9.75
CA ILE A 65 0.91 -7.45 -9.77
C ILE A 65 1.81 -8.29 -8.86
N GLY A 66 1.24 -9.04 -7.95
CA GLY A 66 2.01 -9.86 -7.03
C GLY A 66 1.16 -10.45 -5.91
N THR A 67 1.77 -11.33 -5.15
CA THR A 67 1.14 -12.01 -4.02
C THR A 67 1.05 -11.09 -2.79
N PHE A 68 0.00 -11.32 -1.99
CA PHE A 68 -0.10 -10.83 -0.63
C PHE A 68 0.09 -12.00 0.33
N PHE A 69 1.00 -11.83 1.27
CA PHE A 69 1.24 -12.81 2.32
C PHE A 69 0.49 -12.42 3.60
N ASP A 70 -0.02 -13.40 4.33
CA ASP A 70 -0.45 -13.15 5.70
C ASP A 70 0.80 -13.00 6.58
N SER A 71 1.08 -11.77 6.97
CA SER A 71 2.25 -11.43 7.78
C SER A 71 2.28 -12.17 9.12
N ASN A 72 1.09 -12.45 9.71
CA ASN A 72 1.03 -13.18 10.98
C ASN A 72 1.43 -14.66 10.80
N GLN A 73 1.03 -15.29 9.69
CA GLN A 73 1.46 -16.66 9.36
C GLN A 73 2.98 -16.75 9.12
N LEU A 74 3.58 -15.66 8.66
CA LEU A 74 5.03 -15.54 8.51
C LEU A 74 5.74 -15.13 9.81
N GLY A 75 5.02 -15.07 10.95
CA GLY A 75 5.58 -14.72 12.25
C GLY A 75 5.75 -13.22 12.50
N TYR A 76 5.35 -12.37 11.57
CA TYR A 76 5.41 -10.91 11.74
C TYR A 76 4.26 -10.38 12.57
N ARG A 77 4.53 -9.29 13.27
CA ARG A 77 3.55 -8.56 14.08
C ARG A 77 3.29 -7.21 13.44
N GLY A 78 2.01 -6.90 13.20
CA GLY A 78 1.59 -5.60 12.67
C GLY A 78 1.06 -4.68 13.76
N THR A 79 1.54 -3.45 13.80
CA THR A 79 1.09 -2.43 14.75
C THR A 79 0.82 -1.12 14.01
N LEU A 80 -0.33 -0.51 14.26
CA LEU A 80 -0.61 0.84 13.84
C LEU A 80 -0.10 1.79 14.91
N VAL A 81 0.65 2.80 14.51
CA VAL A 81 1.23 3.81 15.38
C VAL A 81 0.72 5.18 14.97
N ALA A 82 0.31 5.97 15.95
CA ALA A 82 -0.08 7.36 15.76
C ALA A 82 0.84 8.25 16.58
N LEU A 83 1.44 9.22 15.93
CA LEU A 83 2.33 10.20 16.56
C LEU A 83 1.66 11.58 16.62
N LYS A 84 1.82 12.24 17.75
CA LYS A 84 1.65 13.68 17.88
C LYS A 84 3.00 14.33 17.61
N VAL A 85 3.11 15.04 16.49
CA VAL A 85 4.36 15.64 16.03
C VAL A 85 4.16 17.16 15.89
N LYS A 86 5.17 17.94 16.26
CA LYS A 86 5.18 19.38 15.99
C LYS A 86 5.05 19.63 14.49
N PRO A 87 4.19 20.56 14.03
CA PRO A 87 3.96 20.78 12.60
C PRO A 87 5.22 21.07 11.79
N THR A 88 6.21 21.74 12.39
CA THR A 88 7.50 22.04 11.75
C THR A 88 8.39 20.82 11.53
N GLU A 89 8.16 19.73 12.27
CA GLU A 89 9.01 18.52 12.28
C GLU A 89 8.38 17.34 11.56
N ILE A 90 7.12 17.43 11.08
CA ILE A 90 6.40 16.32 10.46
C ILE A 90 7.19 15.67 9.34
N ASN A 91 7.74 16.47 8.42
CA ASN A 91 8.50 15.92 7.29
C ASN A 91 9.75 15.18 7.74
N ALA A 92 10.51 15.72 8.69
CA ALA A 92 11.72 15.10 9.20
C ALA A 92 11.41 13.79 9.93
N VAL A 93 10.35 13.76 10.75
CA VAL A 93 9.90 12.55 11.45
C VAL A 93 9.37 11.51 10.46
N ALA A 94 8.59 11.92 9.45
CA ALA A 94 8.09 11.02 8.42
C ALA A 94 9.23 10.37 7.61
N GLU A 95 10.26 11.14 7.23
CA GLU A 95 11.45 10.61 6.57
C GLU A 95 12.23 9.66 7.46
N ALA A 96 12.35 9.95 8.76
CA ALA A 96 12.98 9.04 9.71
C ALA A 96 12.23 7.71 9.82
N VAL A 97 10.89 7.76 9.93
CA VAL A 97 10.03 6.57 9.96
C VAL A 97 10.16 5.75 8.68
N ASN A 98 10.26 6.39 7.52
CA ASN A 98 10.39 5.71 6.22
C ASN A 98 11.70 4.90 6.07
N ARG A 99 12.71 5.13 6.91
CA ARG A 99 13.97 4.37 6.89
C ARG A 99 13.83 2.96 7.48
N TYR A 100 12.80 2.71 8.28
CA TYR A 100 12.55 1.37 8.81
C TYR A 100 11.90 0.48 7.74
N PRO A 101 12.52 -0.64 7.34
CA PRO A 101 11.97 -1.52 6.31
C PRO A 101 10.57 -2.06 6.63
N GLY A 102 10.24 -2.15 7.92
CA GLY A 102 8.92 -2.58 8.39
C GLY A 102 7.85 -1.49 8.37
N ALA A 103 8.19 -0.22 8.12
CA ALA A 103 7.23 0.85 7.95
C ALA A 103 6.59 0.74 6.54
N THR A 104 5.36 0.25 6.47
CA THR A 104 4.70 -0.08 5.19
C THR A 104 3.77 1.01 4.69
N HIS A 105 3.23 1.81 5.59
CA HIS A 105 2.33 2.94 5.31
C HIS A 105 2.70 4.06 6.27
N ASN A 106 2.79 5.27 5.76
CA ASN A 106 3.12 6.45 6.56
C ASN A 106 2.35 7.64 5.99
N TYR A 107 1.44 8.22 6.78
CA TYR A 107 0.52 9.26 6.35
C TYR A 107 0.42 10.39 7.37
N GLU A 108 0.47 11.63 6.89
CA GLU A 108 0.01 12.78 7.63
C GLU A 108 -1.53 12.80 7.66
N ARG A 109 -2.12 13.18 8.78
CA ARG A 109 -3.57 13.30 8.98
C ARG A 109 -3.89 14.55 9.78
N GLU A 110 -5.08 15.10 9.58
CA GLU A 110 -5.61 16.14 10.44
C GLU A 110 -5.93 15.58 11.83
N GLY A 111 -5.66 16.36 12.87
CA GLY A 111 -5.97 16.02 14.26
C GLY A 111 -4.78 16.09 15.20
N LEU A 112 -5.01 15.74 16.47
CA LEU A 112 -4.00 15.78 17.53
C LEU A 112 -2.82 14.85 17.23
N TYR A 113 -3.11 13.63 16.76
CA TYR A 113 -2.12 12.68 16.26
C TYR A 113 -2.07 12.82 14.75
N ASN A 114 -1.07 13.51 14.27
CA ASN A 114 -1.01 14.00 12.90
C ASN A 114 -0.09 13.20 11.97
N LEU A 115 0.66 12.21 12.48
CA LEU A 115 1.44 11.30 11.65
C LEU A 115 1.13 9.85 12.04
N TRP A 116 0.73 9.04 11.06
CA TRP A 116 0.27 7.66 11.25
C TRP A 116 1.06 6.71 10.38
N PHE A 117 1.57 5.65 10.98
CA PHE A 117 2.28 4.63 10.21
C PHE A 117 1.95 3.21 10.67
N THR A 118 2.10 2.26 9.76
CA THR A 118 2.00 0.83 10.07
C THR A 118 3.39 0.24 10.12
N LEU A 119 3.71 -0.46 11.21
CA LEU A 119 4.98 -1.11 11.43
C LEU A 119 4.80 -2.63 11.46
N LEU A 120 5.51 -3.35 10.60
CA LEU A 120 5.64 -4.81 10.61
C LEU A 120 6.98 -5.19 11.20
N THR A 121 6.99 -6.06 12.22
CA THR A 121 8.20 -6.48 12.93
C THR A 121 8.24 -7.99 13.15
N PRO A 122 9.44 -8.61 13.13
CA PRO A 122 9.56 -10.05 13.33
C PRO A 122 9.31 -10.48 14.78
N ASN A 123 9.48 -9.59 15.76
CA ASN A 123 9.27 -9.89 17.17
C ASN A 123 9.01 -8.63 18.00
N ALA A 124 8.63 -8.82 19.27
CA ALA A 124 8.25 -7.76 20.19
C ALA A 124 9.44 -6.86 20.61
N ASP A 125 10.64 -7.42 20.74
CA ASP A 125 11.82 -6.66 21.18
C ASP A 125 12.27 -5.72 20.07
N TYR A 126 12.25 -6.18 18.82
CA TYR A 126 12.55 -5.36 17.65
C TYR A 126 11.52 -4.21 17.50
N GLU A 127 10.24 -4.52 17.69
CA GLU A 127 9.16 -3.51 17.72
C GLU A 127 9.42 -2.46 18.81
N LYS A 128 9.74 -2.91 20.04
CA LYS A 128 9.99 -2.03 21.18
C LYS A 128 11.16 -1.08 20.92
N ASN A 129 12.23 -1.58 20.34
CA ASN A 129 13.41 -0.76 20.04
C ASN A 129 13.09 0.33 19.00
N ILE A 130 12.45 -0.04 17.89
CA ILE A 130 12.04 0.95 16.87
C ILE A 130 11.11 2.01 17.47
N LEU A 131 10.10 1.60 18.26
CA LEU A 131 9.17 2.55 18.85
C LEU A 131 9.86 3.48 19.85
N ALA A 132 10.85 3.00 20.61
CA ALA A 132 11.65 3.84 21.50
C ALA A 132 12.50 4.87 20.71
N GLU A 133 13.12 4.44 19.62
CA GLU A 133 13.85 5.35 18.72
C GLU A 133 12.91 6.41 18.12
N VAL A 134 11.77 6.00 17.58
CA VAL A 134 10.78 6.92 16.99
C VAL A 134 10.27 7.91 18.03
N GLN A 135 9.99 7.47 19.25
CA GLN A 135 9.53 8.33 20.32
C GLN A 135 10.58 9.38 20.75
N SER A 136 11.86 9.09 20.56
CA SER A 136 12.96 9.99 20.87
C SER A 136 13.27 11.01 19.76
N LEU A 137 12.63 10.91 18.59
CA LEU A 137 12.87 11.83 17.49
C LEU A 137 12.46 13.26 17.87
N ASN A 138 13.25 14.21 17.41
CA ASN A 138 12.93 15.62 17.62
C ASN A 138 11.55 15.96 17.02
N GLY A 139 10.72 16.64 17.81
CA GLY A 139 9.37 17.02 17.40
C GLY A 139 8.26 16.00 17.72
N VAL A 140 8.59 14.77 18.11
CA VAL A 140 7.59 13.81 18.61
C VAL A 140 7.24 14.18 20.05
N GLU A 141 5.97 14.50 20.28
CA GLU A 141 5.45 14.91 21.60
C GLU A 141 4.74 13.77 22.32
N ASP A 142 4.09 12.88 21.56
CA ASP A 142 3.35 11.74 22.10
C ASP A 142 3.20 10.62 21.06
N MET A 143 2.97 9.39 21.51
CA MET A 143 2.83 8.21 20.67
C MET A 143 1.76 7.25 21.21
N LEU A 144 0.86 6.85 20.33
CA LEU A 144 -0.10 5.77 20.58
C LEU A 144 0.28 4.53 19.79
N LYS A 145 0.30 3.40 20.48
CA LYS A 145 0.47 2.07 19.90
C LYS A 145 -0.88 1.37 19.87
N LEU A 146 -1.38 1.11 18.66
CA LEU A 146 -2.72 0.58 18.41
C LEU A 146 -2.63 -0.83 17.82
N LYS A 147 -2.83 -1.83 18.66
CA LYS A 147 -2.92 -3.22 18.20
C LYS A 147 -4.35 -3.53 17.74
N ALA A 148 -4.46 -4.26 16.63
CA ALA A 148 -5.76 -4.79 16.22
C ALA A 148 -6.20 -5.90 17.17
N ASN A 149 -7.29 -5.68 17.90
CA ASN A 149 -7.87 -6.69 18.78
C ASN A 149 -8.70 -7.73 17.99
N LYS A 150 -9.36 -7.29 16.92
CA LYS A 150 -10.20 -8.14 16.07
C LYS A 150 -10.20 -7.62 14.63
N LYS A 151 -10.04 -8.53 13.69
CA LYS A 151 -10.22 -8.26 12.26
C LYS A 151 -11.67 -8.56 11.87
N TYR A 152 -12.39 -7.60 11.33
CA TYR A 152 -13.75 -7.80 10.85
C TYR A 152 -13.80 -8.06 9.35
N LYS A 153 -12.95 -7.38 8.58
CA LYS A 153 -12.85 -7.56 7.12
C LYS A 153 -11.49 -7.07 6.64
N ILE A 154 -10.84 -7.88 5.81
CA ILE A 154 -9.69 -7.48 4.99
C ILE A 154 -9.97 -8.00 3.59
N ASN A 155 -10.71 -7.25 2.82
CA ASN A 155 -10.89 -7.50 1.39
C ASN A 155 -11.29 -6.21 0.73
N VAL A 156 -10.51 -5.76 -0.24
CA VAL A 156 -10.83 -4.58 -1.04
C VAL A 156 -10.94 -5.05 -2.48
N GLN A 157 -12.16 -5.09 -2.99
CA GLN A 157 -12.46 -5.31 -4.39
C GLN A 157 -13.31 -4.16 -4.90
N PHE A 158 -12.89 -3.56 -6.00
CA PHE A 158 -13.63 -2.52 -6.70
C PHE A 158 -14.46 -3.17 -7.81
N LYS A 159 -15.76 -2.99 -7.81
CA LYS A 159 -16.59 -3.39 -8.94
C LYS A 159 -16.53 -2.29 -9.99
N LEU A 160 -15.69 -2.47 -10.99
CA LEU A 160 -15.58 -1.56 -12.13
C LEU A 160 -16.76 -1.83 -13.09
N GLN A 161 -17.60 -0.81 -13.30
CA GLN A 161 -18.77 -0.84 -14.18
C GLN A 161 -18.54 0.00 -15.42
#